data_3df236b7a95ae1bdaca3f40352ce602f
#
_entry.id   3df236b7a95ae1bdaca3f40352ce602f
#
_cell.length_a   1.000
_cell.length_b   1.000
_cell.length_c   1.000
_cell.angle_alpha   90.00
_cell.angle_beta   90.00
_cell.angle_gamma   90.00
#
_symmetry.space_group_name_H-M   'P 1'
#
loop_
_entity.id
_entity.type
_entity.pdbx_description
1 polymer ?
#
loop_
_entity_poly.entity_id
_entity_poly.type
_entity_poly.pdbx_seq_one_letter_code
_entity_poly.pdbx_strand_id
1 'polypeptide(L)'
;MEEKRLIRKQIFAARKQCSDAQVEERLSQLISTFFYDEKERLYFPVGDDMAYIEDTGNNDARTEGMSYGMMLCVQLDMKEEFDRIWKWAKTYMYMEEGENEGYFAWSCQTDGTKNSYGPAPDGEEYFAMALFFASHRWGDGEGIFAYEKEAKELLRACIHKGENGRPGEPMWNRENKQILFVPGSPFTDPSYHLPHFYELFAKWAYEEDRPFWAEAAKVSREFMKKSSHPKTGMSPEYAEFDGSPVTKVFEWGRHDWFYSDAYRTAANIGLDYAWFQTDVGQTQAVSRLQYTLGVVNKENPYMTYEVDGTVLNQKALHPVGLLATTAEGSLAVLKDPVQQEMINSAEKELALWWVKKFWETPLRTGKRRYYDNCLYMFAFLALAGKYRIW
;
A
#
# COMPACT_ATOMS: atom_id res chain seq x y z
N MET A 1 9.94 -23.51 -1.97
CA MET A 1 9.98 -22.41 -0.98
C MET A 1 11.37 -21.80 -0.80
N GLU A 2 12.41 -22.61 -0.73
CA GLU A 2 13.80 -22.13 -0.57
C GLU A 2 14.34 -21.40 -1.81
N GLU A 3 14.01 -21.86 -2.99
CA GLU A 3 14.39 -21.24 -4.27
C GLU A 3 13.76 -19.85 -4.45
N LYS A 4 12.48 -19.68 -4.05
CA LYS A 4 11.80 -18.36 -4.01
C LYS A 4 12.42 -17.40 -2.97
N ARG A 5 13.02 -17.93 -1.91
CA ARG A 5 13.71 -17.16 -0.87
C ARG A 5 15.06 -16.62 -1.35
N LEU A 6 15.79 -17.37 -2.17
CA LEU A 6 17.07 -16.97 -2.77
C LEU A 6 16.89 -15.82 -3.79
N ILE A 7 15.87 -15.89 -4.63
CA ILE A 7 15.59 -14.87 -5.66
C ILE A 7 15.22 -13.51 -5.00
N ARG A 8 14.55 -13.52 -3.85
CA ARG A 8 14.15 -12.31 -3.11
C ARG A 8 15.32 -11.56 -2.46
N LYS A 9 16.36 -12.26 -2.00
CA LYS A 9 17.58 -11.65 -1.46
C LYS A 9 18.40 -10.87 -2.51
N GLN A 10 18.16 -11.12 -3.79
CA GLN A 10 19.08 -10.73 -4.85
C GLN A 10 18.95 -9.30 -5.39
N ILE A 11 17.86 -8.54 -5.13
CA ILE A 11 17.69 -7.24 -5.80
C ILE A 11 18.68 -6.21 -5.25
N PHE A 12 18.86 -6.08 -3.95
CA PHE A 12 19.94 -5.25 -3.41
C PHE A 12 21.33 -5.90 -3.52
N ALA A 13 21.41 -7.23 -3.39
CA ALA A 13 22.69 -7.97 -3.40
C ALA A 13 23.19 -8.36 -4.82
N ALA A 14 22.30 -8.47 -5.81
CA ALA A 14 22.61 -9.02 -7.14
C ALA A 14 23.63 -8.20 -7.94
N ARG A 15 24.00 -7.02 -7.51
CA ARG A 15 24.96 -6.18 -8.21
C ARG A 15 26.20 -5.75 -7.42
N LYS A 16 26.68 -6.52 -6.47
CA LYS A 16 27.98 -6.24 -5.78
C LYS A 16 28.05 -4.86 -5.09
N GLN A 17 26.92 -4.16 -4.92
CA GLN A 17 26.87 -2.83 -4.34
C GLN A 17 26.53 -2.82 -2.83
N CYS A 18 25.81 -3.84 -2.36
CA CYS A 18 25.47 -3.99 -0.94
C CYS A 18 25.63 -5.45 -0.52
N SER A 19 26.24 -5.69 0.64
CA SER A 19 26.21 -6.99 1.29
C SER A 19 24.93 -7.19 2.08
N ASP A 20 24.57 -8.43 2.39
CA ASP A 20 23.45 -8.74 3.29
C ASP A 20 23.60 -7.99 4.64
N ALA A 21 24.83 -7.88 5.17
CA ALA A 21 25.12 -7.15 6.40
C ALA A 21 24.79 -5.65 6.29
N GLN A 22 25.09 -5.01 5.17
CA GLN A 22 24.73 -3.60 4.95
C GLN A 22 23.23 -3.39 4.84
N VAL A 23 22.49 -4.36 4.24
CA VAL A 23 21.02 -4.31 4.20
C VAL A 23 20.43 -4.43 5.60
N GLU A 24 20.94 -5.36 6.44
CA GLU A 24 20.46 -5.53 7.82
C GLU A 24 20.80 -4.30 8.70
N GLU A 25 22.01 -3.76 8.58
CA GLU A 25 22.42 -2.54 9.30
C GLU A 25 21.50 -1.37 8.92
N ARG A 26 21.26 -1.16 7.63
CA ARG A 26 20.36 -0.09 7.18
C ARG A 26 18.93 -0.30 7.66
N LEU A 27 18.42 -1.54 7.60
CA LEU A 27 17.10 -1.85 8.15
C LEU A 27 16.99 -1.51 9.62
N SER A 28 18.01 -1.83 10.42
CA SER A 28 18.04 -1.49 11.85
C SER A 28 18.00 0.03 12.07
N GLN A 29 18.72 0.80 11.26
CA GLN A 29 18.69 2.27 11.30
C GLN A 29 17.31 2.82 10.91
N LEU A 30 16.68 2.26 9.86
CA LEU A 30 15.33 2.64 9.42
C LEU A 30 14.28 2.37 10.50
N ILE A 31 14.32 1.20 11.14
CA ILE A 31 13.44 0.84 12.25
C ILE A 31 13.64 1.83 13.42
N SER A 32 14.89 2.09 13.81
CA SER A 32 15.21 3.04 14.87
C SER A 32 14.64 4.42 14.58
N THR A 33 14.78 4.91 13.35
CA THR A 33 14.26 6.23 12.97
C THR A 33 12.74 6.25 12.95
N PHE A 34 12.10 5.27 12.32
CA PHE A 34 10.65 5.25 12.13
C PHE A 34 9.88 5.07 13.45
N PHE A 35 10.37 4.18 14.33
CA PHE A 35 9.65 3.80 15.55
C PHE A 35 10.13 4.52 16.82
N TYR A 36 11.43 4.87 16.93
CA TYR A 36 12.01 5.21 18.22
C TYR A 36 12.78 6.53 18.26
N ASP A 37 13.09 7.16 17.13
CA ASP A 37 13.78 8.45 17.13
C ASP A 37 12.93 9.55 17.77
N GLU A 38 13.50 10.35 18.63
CA GLU A 38 12.75 11.38 19.36
C GLU A 38 12.16 12.48 18.48
N LYS A 39 12.78 12.76 17.30
CA LYS A 39 12.39 13.85 16.41
C LYS A 39 11.67 13.36 15.15
N GLU A 40 12.08 12.20 14.63
CA GLU A 40 11.67 11.76 13.30
C GLU A 40 10.76 10.52 13.32
N ARG A 41 10.46 9.95 14.49
CA ARG A 41 9.55 8.82 14.60
C ARG A 41 8.14 9.15 14.08
N LEU A 42 7.43 8.11 13.68
CA LEU A 42 6.01 8.13 13.36
C LEU A 42 5.16 7.33 14.35
N TYR A 43 5.79 6.46 15.14
CA TYR A 43 5.16 5.65 16.18
C TYR A 43 5.19 6.37 17.52
N PHE A 44 4.01 6.56 18.13
CA PHE A 44 3.84 7.28 19.40
C PHE A 44 3.12 6.42 20.42
N PRO A 45 3.82 5.91 21.46
CA PRO A 45 3.22 5.20 22.58
C PRO A 45 2.23 6.08 23.35
N VAL A 46 1.12 5.46 23.81
CA VAL A 46 0.09 6.08 24.63
C VAL A 46 -0.20 5.18 25.84
N GLY A 47 0.06 5.67 27.02
CA GLY A 47 -0.05 4.85 28.24
C GLY A 47 0.85 3.62 28.18
N ASP A 48 0.40 2.53 28.81
CA ASP A 48 1.21 1.33 28.96
C ASP A 48 1.05 0.34 27.79
N ASP A 49 -0.05 0.40 27.04
CA ASP A 49 -0.45 -0.68 26.13
C ASP A 49 -1.08 -0.24 24.82
N MET A 50 -1.01 1.04 24.46
CA MET A 50 -1.48 1.57 23.18
C MET A 50 -0.39 2.39 22.47
N ALA A 51 -0.55 2.56 21.17
CA ALA A 51 0.25 3.47 20.36
C ALA A 51 -0.49 3.85 19.08
N TYR A 52 -0.11 4.96 18.46
CA TYR A 52 -0.59 5.35 17.13
C TYR A 52 0.56 5.69 16.19
N ILE A 53 0.27 5.64 14.90
CA ILE A 53 1.12 6.19 13.84
C ILE A 53 0.55 7.56 13.47
N GLU A 54 1.38 8.59 13.55
CA GLU A 54 0.96 9.97 13.28
C GLU A 54 1.23 10.38 11.84
N ASP A 55 0.19 10.90 11.17
CA ASP A 55 0.41 11.80 10.04
C ASP A 55 0.89 13.16 10.56
N THR A 56 2.19 13.29 10.62
CA THR A 56 2.87 14.49 11.13
C THR A 56 2.65 15.74 10.26
N GLY A 57 2.14 15.56 9.05
CA GLY A 57 1.74 16.64 8.16
C GLY A 57 0.43 17.30 8.58
N ASN A 58 -0.49 16.49 9.13
CA ASN A 58 -1.84 16.91 9.52
C ASN A 58 -2.07 16.84 11.03
N ASN A 59 -1.15 16.24 11.81
CA ASN A 59 -1.21 16.01 13.25
C ASN A 59 -2.45 15.18 13.65
N ASP A 60 -2.68 14.11 12.91
CA ASP A 60 -3.77 13.16 13.13
C ASP A 60 -3.27 11.71 12.99
N ALA A 61 -4.08 10.74 13.41
CA ALA A 61 -3.89 9.34 13.15
C ALA A 61 -4.92 8.88 12.11
N ARG A 62 -4.46 8.19 11.07
CA ARG A 62 -5.28 7.72 9.95
C ARG A 62 -5.28 6.20 9.89
N THR A 63 -6.39 5.59 9.45
CA THR A 63 -6.45 4.14 9.24
C THR A 63 -5.36 3.67 8.28
N GLU A 64 -5.00 4.46 7.28
CA GLU A 64 -3.86 4.24 6.40
C GLU A 64 -2.57 4.02 7.22
N GLY A 65 -2.16 5.01 8.02
CA GLY A 65 -0.93 4.93 8.80
C GLY A 65 -0.95 3.86 9.88
N MET A 66 -2.09 3.69 10.55
CA MET A 66 -2.27 2.66 11.58
C MET A 66 -2.11 1.25 10.99
N SER A 67 -2.77 0.96 9.89
CA SER A 67 -2.70 -0.33 9.22
C SER A 67 -1.32 -0.58 8.58
N TYR A 68 -0.67 0.46 8.05
CA TYR A 68 0.72 0.39 7.58
C TYR A 68 1.69 0.08 8.73
N GLY A 69 1.53 0.74 9.88
CA GLY A 69 2.32 0.44 11.08
C GLY A 69 2.19 -1.00 11.52
N MET A 70 0.96 -1.54 11.55
CA MET A 70 0.71 -2.95 11.85
C MET A 70 1.38 -3.88 10.83
N MET A 71 1.26 -3.58 9.53
CA MET A 71 1.91 -4.38 8.49
C MET A 71 3.43 -4.36 8.64
N LEU A 72 4.04 -3.21 8.90
CA LEU A 72 5.48 -3.12 9.16
C LEU A 72 5.88 -3.93 10.39
N CYS A 73 5.13 -3.82 11.49
CA CYS A 73 5.39 -4.57 12.72
C CYS A 73 5.34 -6.08 12.49
N VAL A 74 4.32 -6.59 11.78
CA VAL A 74 4.23 -8.03 11.52
C VAL A 74 5.33 -8.52 10.58
N GLN A 75 5.80 -7.71 9.64
CA GLN A 75 6.94 -8.08 8.79
C GLN A 75 8.27 -8.07 9.55
N LEU A 76 8.40 -7.23 10.57
CA LEU A 76 9.63 -7.03 11.35
C LEU A 76 9.71 -7.83 12.66
N ASP A 77 8.67 -8.62 13.00
CA ASP A 77 8.57 -9.38 14.26
C ASP A 77 8.41 -8.51 15.51
N MET A 78 7.67 -7.44 15.40
CA MET A 78 7.44 -6.44 16.45
C MET A 78 6.00 -6.60 16.99
N LYS A 79 5.75 -7.69 17.72
CA LYS A 79 4.41 -8.04 18.19
C LYS A 79 3.84 -7.02 19.18
N GLU A 80 4.66 -6.51 20.09
CA GLU A 80 4.21 -5.56 21.10
C GLU A 80 3.74 -4.25 20.46
N GLU A 81 4.49 -3.70 19.52
CA GLU A 81 4.12 -2.49 18.77
C GLU A 81 2.87 -2.73 17.92
N PHE A 82 2.75 -3.92 17.31
CA PHE A 82 1.56 -4.32 16.57
C PHE A 82 0.30 -4.29 17.46
N ASP A 83 0.37 -4.96 18.61
CA ASP A 83 -0.76 -5.06 19.53
C ASP A 83 -1.16 -3.67 20.09
N ARG A 84 -0.21 -2.81 20.35
CA ARG A 84 -0.44 -1.43 20.81
C ARG A 84 -1.15 -0.58 19.76
N ILE A 85 -0.73 -0.68 18.49
CA ILE A 85 -1.38 0.04 17.37
C ILE A 85 -2.80 -0.50 17.18
N TRP A 86 -2.97 -1.82 17.14
CA TRP A 86 -4.28 -2.43 16.98
C TRP A 86 -5.25 -2.06 18.11
N LYS A 87 -4.77 -2.08 19.35
CA LYS A 87 -5.58 -1.69 20.51
C LYS A 87 -6.04 -0.24 20.41
N TRP A 88 -5.17 0.67 20.01
CA TRP A 88 -5.54 2.07 19.81
C TRP A 88 -6.60 2.24 18.71
N ALA A 89 -6.41 1.57 17.57
CA ALA A 89 -7.37 1.61 16.48
C ALA A 89 -8.75 1.07 16.90
N LYS A 90 -8.79 -0.07 17.58
CA LYS A 90 -10.04 -0.65 18.11
C LYS A 90 -10.70 0.24 19.16
N THR A 91 -9.93 0.96 19.97
CA THR A 91 -10.47 1.82 21.04
C THR A 91 -11.03 3.12 20.51
N TYR A 92 -10.36 3.76 19.55
CA TYR A 92 -10.68 5.13 19.16
C TYR A 92 -11.23 5.27 17.74
N MET A 93 -10.83 4.42 16.79
CA MET A 93 -11.27 4.52 15.40
C MET A 93 -12.48 3.63 15.09
N TYR A 94 -12.59 2.45 15.74
CA TYR A 94 -13.69 1.51 15.49
C TYR A 94 -15.04 2.16 15.77
N MET A 95 -16.01 1.91 14.90
CA MET A 95 -17.39 2.40 15.03
C MET A 95 -18.31 1.25 15.46
N GLU A 96 -18.85 1.36 16.67
CA GLU A 96 -19.69 0.32 17.30
C GLU A 96 -21.17 0.46 16.94
N GLU A 97 -21.57 1.57 16.32
CA GLU A 97 -22.97 1.88 16.01
C GLU A 97 -23.08 2.75 14.74
N GLY A 98 -24.29 2.87 14.23
CA GLY A 98 -24.62 3.70 13.07
C GLY A 98 -24.46 2.94 11.75
N GLU A 99 -24.54 3.67 10.64
CA GLU A 99 -24.47 3.08 9.30
C GLU A 99 -23.09 2.48 8.99
N ASN A 100 -22.05 3.00 9.63
CA ASN A 100 -20.65 2.54 9.47
C ASN A 100 -20.18 1.62 10.62
N GLU A 101 -21.12 1.06 11.41
CA GLU A 101 -20.79 0.04 12.41
C GLU A 101 -19.90 -1.06 11.84
N GLY A 102 -18.84 -1.44 12.53
CA GLY A 102 -17.90 -2.48 12.09
C GLY A 102 -16.77 -1.98 11.18
N TYR A 103 -16.80 -0.70 10.78
CA TYR A 103 -15.72 -0.01 10.10
C TYR A 103 -14.94 0.88 11.05
N PHE A 104 -13.85 1.48 10.55
CA PHE A 104 -13.01 2.42 11.29
C PHE A 104 -13.17 3.84 10.76
N ALA A 105 -13.28 4.82 11.64
CA ALA A 105 -13.17 6.22 11.26
C ALA A 105 -11.80 6.47 10.63
N TRP A 106 -11.77 6.96 9.39
CA TRP A 106 -10.53 7.06 8.62
C TRP A 106 -9.48 7.97 9.26
N SER A 107 -9.90 8.93 10.10
CA SER A 107 -9.02 9.87 10.77
C SER A 107 -9.53 10.20 12.18
N CYS A 108 -8.61 10.21 13.14
CA CYS A 108 -8.79 10.68 14.51
C CYS A 108 -7.69 11.66 14.88
N GLN A 109 -7.97 12.57 15.80
CA GLN A 109 -6.94 13.33 16.49
C GLN A 109 -6.07 12.38 17.35
N THR A 110 -4.90 12.82 17.74
CA THR A 110 -3.95 12.00 18.54
C THR A 110 -4.45 11.70 19.95
N ASP A 111 -5.49 12.39 20.41
CA ASP A 111 -6.21 12.09 21.65
C ASP A 111 -7.35 11.05 21.49
N GLY A 112 -7.58 10.57 20.26
CA GLY A 112 -8.60 9.60 19.92
C GLY A 112 -9.96 10.20 19.49
N THR A 113 -10.11 11.53 19.47
CA THR A 113 -11.33 12.17 18.97
C THR A 113 -11.46 11.94 17.45
N LYS A 114 -12.58 11.38 17.01
CA LYS A 114 -12.84 11.14 15.58
C LYS A 114 -13.00 12.45 14.81
N ASN A 115 -12.23 12.64 13.77
CA ASN A 115 -12.37 13.76 12.83
C ASN A 115 -13.53 13.56 11.85
N SER A 116 -13.88 12.30 11.59
CA SER A 116 -14.95 11.88 10.68
C SER A 116 -15.52 10.54 11.14
N TYR A 117 -16.78 10.29 10.80
CA TYR A 117 -17.44 8.99 11.02
C TYR A 117 -17.56 8.19 9.72
N GLY A 118 -16.77 8.49 8.72
CA GLY A 118 -16.66 7.72 7.48
C GLY A 118 -15.38 6.89 7.44
N PRO A 119 -15.40 5.70 6.83
CA PRO A 119 -14.22 4.88 6.62
C PRO A 119 -13.51 5.21 5.31
N ALA A 120 -12.27 4.70 5.17
CA ALA A 120 -11.51 4.70 3.92
C ALA A 120 -10.97 3.27 3.67
N PRO A 121 -11.40 2.60 2.59
CA PRO A 121 -11.18 1.18 2.37
C PRO A 121 -9.72 0.70 2.40
N ASP A 122 -8.75 1.54 2.05
CA ASP A 122 -7.32 1.20 2.10
C ASP A 122 -6.85 0.85 3.51
N GLY A 123 -7.43 1.48 4.54
CA GLY A 123 -7.16 1.12 5.94
C GLY A 123 -7.66 -0.27 6.28
N GLU A 124 -8.90 -0.57 5.95
CA GLU A 124 -9.54 -1.84 6.28
C GLU A 124 -8.86 -3.03 5.58
N GLU A 125 -8.48 -2.92 4.32
CA GLU A 125 -7.80 -4.01 3.62
C GLU A 125 -6.40 -4.29 4.18
N TYR A 126 -5.65 -3.25 4.58
CA TYR A 126 -4.36 -3.41 5.24
C TYR A 126 -4.51 -3.93 6.67
N PHE A 127 -5.51 -3.48 7.44
CA PHE A 127 -5.82 -4.06 8.76
C PHE A 127 -6.10 -5.56 8.65
N ALA A 128 -6.99 -5.97 7.74
CA ALA A 128 -7.35 -7.37 7.56
C ALA A 128 -6.12 -8.22 7.18
N MET A 129 -5.29 -7.76 6.25
CA MET A 129 -4.10 -8.50 5.85
C MET A 129 -3.06 -8.58 6.97
N ALA A 130 -2.81 -7.48 7.68
CA ALA A 130 -1.87 -7.47 8.81
C ALA A 130 -2.32 -8.41 9.93
N LEU A 131 -3.63 -8.48 10.21
CA LEU A 131 -4.22 -9.39 11.19
C LEU A 131 -4.07 -10.86 10.76
N PHE A 132 -4.31 -11.22 9.50
CA PHE A 132 -4.04 -12.58 9.02
C PHE A 132 -2.57 -12.95 9.17
N PHE A 133 -1.66 -12.06 8.81
CA PHE A 133 -0.24 -12.31 9.00
C PHE A 133 0.14 -12.44 10.48
N ALA A 134 -0.47 -11.67 11.38
CA ALA A 134 -0.26 -11.77 12.81
C ALA A 134 -0.71 -13.14 13.36
N SER A 135 -1.90 -13.59 12.97
CA SER A 135 -2.40 -14.92 13.32
C SER A 135 -1.45 -16.03 12.86
N HIS A 136 -0.99 -15.98 11.62
CA HIS A 136 -0.09 -17.00 11.06
C HIS A 136 1.31 -16.95 11.64
N ARG A 137 1.78 -15.78 12.03
CA ARG A 137 3.14 -15.61 12.56
C ARG A 137 3.25 -15.87 14.05
N TRP A 138 2.28 -15.38 14.82
CA TRP A 138 2.32 -15.37 16.29
C TRP A 138 1.23 -16.21 16.94
N GLY A 139 0.23 -16.64 16.18
CA GLY A 139 -0.98 -17.28 16.70
C GLY A 139 -2.00 -16.27 17.23
N ASP A 140 -3.23 -16.74 17.42
CA ASP A 140 -4.32 -15.91 17.94
C ASP A 140 -4.25 -15.79 19.46
N GLY A 141 -4.63 -14.61 19.96
CA GLY A 141 -4.88 -14.33 21.35
C GLY A 141 -6.38 -14.31 21.68
N GLU A 142 -6.73 -13.63 22.76
CA GLU A 142 -8.11 -13.46 23.21
C GLU A 142 -8.67 -12.07 22.90
N GLY A 143 -9.99 -11.94 22.81
CA GLY A 143 -10.67 -10.66 22.55
C GLY A 143 -10.28 -10.06 21.21
N ILE A 144 -9.86 -8.80 21.22
CA ILE A 144 -9.43 -8.10 19.99
C ILE A 144 -8.14 -8.67 19.37
N PHE A 145 -7.43 -9.52 20.09
CA PHE A 145 -6.21 -10.20 19.62
C PHE A 145 -6.47 -11.59 19.04
N ALA A 146 -7.74 -11.99 18.88
CA ALA A 146 -8.13 -13.13 18.05
C ALA A 146 -8.03 -12.70 16.57
N TYR A 147 -6.79 -12.54 16.08
CA TYR A 147 -6.46 -11.85 14.83
C TYR A 147 -7.18 -12.41 13.60
N GLU A 148 -7.21 -13.74 13.44
CA GLU A 148 -7.90 -14.36 12.30
C GLU A 148 -9.39 -14.04 12.30
N LYS A 149 -10.04 -14.09 13.48
CA LYS A 149 -11.44 -13.73 13.62
C LYS A 149 -11.68 -12.26 13.28
N GLU A 150 -10.89 -11.35 13.84
CA GLU A 150 -10.99 -9.91 13.56
C GLU A 150 -10.84 -9.61 12.06
N ALA A 151 -9.86 -10.26 11.39
CA ALA A 151 -9.67 -10.11 9.95
C ALA A 151 -10.88 -10.59 9.14
N LYS A 152 -11.42 -11.77 9.47
CA LYS A 152 -12.57 -12.35 8.77
C LYS A 152 -13.84 -11.52 8.95
N GLU A 153 -14.11 -11.05 10.17
CA GLU A 153 -15.26 -10.18 10.44
C GLU A 153 -15.16 -8.84 9.70
N LEU A 154 -13.98 -8.25 9.67
CA LEU A 154 -13.71 -7.01 8.93
C LEU A 154 -13.96 -7.19 7.43
N LEU A 155 -13.39 -8.24 6.82
CA LEU A 155 -13.61 -8.52 5.39
C LEU A 155 -15.08 -8.79 5.07
N ARG A 156 -15.78 -9.51 5.96
CA ARG A 156 -17.22 -9.75 5.81
C ARG A 156 -18.00 -8.44 5.84
N ALA A 157 -17.69 -7.53 6.75
CA ALA A 157 -18.29 -6.20 6.78
C ALA A 157 -18.03 -5.43 5.48
N CYS A 158 -16.81 -5.48 4.94
CA CYS A 158 -16.42 -4.77 3.72
C CYS A 158 -17.27 -5.14 2.49
N ILE A 159 -17.75 -6.36 2.37
CA ILE A 159 -18.49 -6.83 1.19
C ILE A 159 -20.00 -7.05 1.42
N HIS A 160 -20.45 -7.24 2.68
CA HIS A 160 -21.84 -7.55 2.99
C HIS A 160 -22.62 -6.42 3.67
N LYS A 161 -21.96 -5.29 3.99
CA LYS A 161 -22.62 -4.13 4.59
C LYS A 161 -23.81 -3.68 3.75
N GLY A 162 -24.93 -3.36 4.40
CA GLY A 162 -26.17 -2.96 3.74
C GLY A 162 -27.05 -4.09 3.19
N GLU A 163 -26.62 -5.35 3.29
CA GLU A 163 -27.43 -6.49 2.88
C GLU A 163 -28.61 -6.74 3.82
N ASN A 164 -29.68 -7.32 3.26
CA ASN A 164 -30.88 -7.68 4.01
C ASN A 164 -31.55 -6.49 4.74
N GLY A 165 -31.47 -5.28 4.17
CA GLY A 165 -32.06 -4.08 4.73
C GLY A 165 -31.32 -3.50 5.95
N ARG A 166 -30.09 -3.95 6.21
CA ARG A 166 -29.22 -3.33 7.23
C ARG A 166 -28.69 -1.99 6.73
N PRO A 167 -28.41 -1.05 7.62
CA PRO A 167 -27.85 0.26 7.23
C PRO A 167 -26.41 0.13 6.72
N GLY A 168 -26.00 1.14 5.96
CA GLY A 168 -24.62 1.30 5.46
C GLY A 168 -24.40 0.71 4.07
N GLU A 169 -23.22 0.95 3.54
CA GLU A 169 -22.80 0.56 2.19
C GLU A 169 -21.49 -0.25 2.24
N PRO A 170 -21.29 -1.20 1.32
CA PRO A 170 -20.06 -1.98 1.24
C PRO A 170 -18.89 -1.12 0.74
N MET A 171 -17.68 -1.61 0.96
CA MET A 171 -16.44 -1.00 0.46
C MET A 171 -16.04 -1.52 -0.93
N TRP A 172 -16.66 -2.60 -1.39
CA TRP A 172 -16.50 -3.13 -2.74
C TRP A 172 -17.83 -3.09 -3.48
N ASN A 173 -17.78 -2.70 -4.74
CA ASN A 173 -18.92 -2.81 -5.62
C ASN A 173 -19.25 -4.29 -5.85
N ARG A 174 -20.47 -4.70 -5.50
CA ARG A 174 -20.90 -6.11 -5.57
C ARG A 174 -20.99 -6.65 -6.98
N GLU A 175 -21.26 -5.80 -7.97
CA GLU A 175 -21.43 -6.20 -9.37
C GLU A 175 -20.09 -6.38 -10.06
N ASN A 176 -19.24 -5.35 -10.05
CA ASN A 176 -17.96 -5.35 -10.76
C ASN A 176 -16.77 -5.81 -9.88
N LYS A 177 -16.95 -6.07 -8.58
CA LYS A 177 -15.92 -6.53 -7.63
C LYS A 177 -14.74 -5.56 -7.43
N GLN A 178 -14.90 -4.30 -7.82
CA GLN A 178 -13.89 -3.29 -7.61
C GLN A 178 -14.05 -2.62 -6.24
N ILE A 179 -12.94 -2.28 -5.62
CA ILE A 179 -12.91 -1.46 -4.41
C ILE A 179 -13.42 -0.06 -4.71
N LEU A 180 -14.18 0.53 -3.80
CA LEU A 180 -14.69 1.90 -3.91
C LEU A 180 -13.67 2.88 -3.29
N PHE A 181 -13.71 4.14 -3.67
CA PHE A 181 -12.94 5.18 -2.98
C PHE A 181 -13.40 5.33 -1.52
N VAL A 182 -14.70 5.43 -1.31
CA VAL A 182 -15.37 5.31 0.00
C VAL A 182 -16.70 4.57 -0.20
N PRO A 183 -17.33 4.01 0.83
CA PRO A 183 -18.65 3.39 0.70
C PRO A 183 -19.65 4.28 -0.05
N GLY A 184 -20.34 3.72 -1.03
CA GLY A 184 -21.30 4.44 -1.88
C GLY A 184 -20.71 5.35 -2.96
N SER A 185 -19.39 5.42 -3.10
CA SER A 185 -18.72 6.19 -4.16
C SER A 185 -18.97 5.58 -5.54
N PRO A 186 -19.24 6.39 -6.59
CA PRO A 186 -19.38 5.90 -7.95
C PRO A 186 -18.05 5.68 -8.69
N PHE A 187 -16.91 5.82 -8.01
CA PHE A 187 -15.56 5.69 -8.56
C PHE A 187 -14.62 5.00 -7.58
N THR A 188 -13.42 4.69 -8.04
CA THR A 188 -12.38 4.01 -7.29
C THR A 188 -11.09 4.84 -7.23
N ASP A 189 -10.18 4.45 -6.34
CA ASP A 189 -8.78 4.88 -6.34
C ASP A 189 -7.91 3.74 -6.89
N PRO A 190 -7.15 3.93 -7.98
CA PRO A 190 -6.27 2.90 -8.52
C PRO A 190 -5.25 2.36 -7.50
N SER A 191 -4.84 3.16 -6.55
CA SER A 191 -3.87 2.76 -5.51
C SER A 191 -4.46 1.85 -4.43
N TYR A 192 -5.79 1.78 -4.31
CA TYR A 192 -6.48 0.87 -3.39
C TYR A 192 -6.54 -0.56 -3.92
N HIS A 193 -6.30 -0.77 -5.23
CA HIS A 193 -6.34 -2.11 -5.79
C HIS A 193 -5.12 -2.94 -5.38
N LEU A 194 -5.34 -3.95 -4.53
CA LEU A 194 -4.32 -4.85 -3.98
C LEU A 194 -4.59 -6.31 -4.37
N PRO A 195 -4.48 -6.68 -5.66
CA PRO A 195 -4.82 -8.02 -6.12
C PRO A 195 -4.06 -9.12 -5.38
N HIS A 196 -2.84 -8.85 -4.92
CA HIS A 196 -2.03 -9.77 -4.11
C HIS A 196 -2.63 -10.01 -2.71
N PHE A 197 -3.34 -9.04 -2.11
CA PHE A 197 -4.09 -9.27 -0.88
C PHE A 197 -5.36 -10.06 -1.16
N TYR A 198 -6.06 -9.76 -2.25
CA TYR A 198 -7.30 -10.46 -2.61
C TYR A 198 -7.07 -11.94 -2.94
N GLU A 199 -5.93 -12.31 -3.53
CA GLU A 199 -5.51 -13.71 -3.68
C GLU A 199 -5.40 -14.44 -2.33
N LEU A 200 -4.97 -13.75 -1.29
CA LEU A 200 -4.85 -14.30 0.06
C LEU A 200 -6.20 -14.28 0.79
N PHE A 201 -6.99 -13.24 0.62
CA PHE A 201 -8.38 -13.21 1.13
C PHE A 201 -9.21 -14.34 0.53
N ALA A 202 -9.01 -14.69 -0.74
CA ALA A 202 -9.63 -15.85 -1.39
C ALA A 202 -9.28 -17.19 -0.73
N LYS A 203 -8.24 -17.24 0.07
CA LYS A 203 -7.82 -18.45 0.81
C LYS A 203 -8.23 -18.41 2.27
N TRP A 204 -8.27 -17.23 2.90
CA TRP A 204 -8.32 -17.08 4.34
C TRP A 204 -9.61 -16.44 4.88
N ALA A 205 -10.37 -15.72 4.05
CA ALA A 205 -11.69 -15.22 4.42
C ALA A 205 -12.66 -16.36 4.76
N TYR A 206 -13.84 -16.05 5.25
CA TYR A 206 -14.90 -17.04 5.39
C TYR A 206 -15.16 -17.76 4.08
N GLU A 207 -15.43 -19.05 4.12
CA GLU A 207 -15.49 -19.93 2.95
C GLU A 207 -16.44 -19.42 1.88
N GLU A 208 -17.60 -18.94 2.31
CA GLU A 208 -18.65 -18.38 1.42
C GLU A 208 -18.20 -17.10 0.69
N ASP A 209 -17.24 -16.35 1.25
CA ASP A 209 -16.74 -15.09 0.68
C ASP A 209 -15.53 -15.26 -0.25
N ARG A 210 -14.87 -16.40 -0.20
CA ARG A 210 -13.66 -16.69 -0.99
C ARG A 210 -13.82 -16.53 -2.50
N PRO A 211 -14.95 -16.95 -3.12
CA PRO A 211 -15.17 -16.72 -4.56
C PRO A 211 -15.22 -15.24 -4.94
N PHE A 212 -15.77 -14.38 -4.08
CA PHE A 212 -15.76 -12.93 -4.29
C PHE A 212 -14.32 -12.39 -4.39
N TRP A 213 -13.48 -12.76 -3.44
CA TRP A 213 -12.08 -12.28 -3.38
C TRP A 213 -11.24 -12.81 -4.53
N ALA A 214 -11.47 -14.05 -4.96
CA ALA A 214 -10.80 -14.62 -6.13
C ALA A 214 -11.13 -13.86 -7.42
N GLU A 215 -12.38 -13.42 -7.57
CA GLU A 215 -12.78 -12.59 -8.70
C GLU A 215 -12.27 -11.16 -8.58
N ALA A 216 -12.32 -10.56 -7.38
CA ALA A 216 -11.77 -9.23 -7.11
C ALA A 216 -10.28 -9.13 -7.47
N ALA A 217 -9.48 -10.18 -7.21
CA ALA A 217 -8.08 -10.22 -7.59
C ALA A 217 -7.88 -10.11 -9.12
N LYS A 218 -8.66 -10.84 -9.90
CA LYS A 218 -8.61 -10.79 -11.36
C LYS A 218 -9.05 -9.44 -11.91
N VAL A 219 -10.19 -8.96 -11.42
CA VAL A 219 -10.77 -7.68 -11.84
C VAL A 219 -9.80 -6.53 -11.53
N SER A 220 -9.16 -6.54 -10.36
CA SER A 220 -8.19 -5.51 -9.99
C SER A 220 -6.97 -5.50 -10.90
N ARG A 221 -6.44 -6.66 -11.31
CA ARG A 221 -5.32 -6.71 -12.26
C ARG A 221 -5.71 -6.13 -13.63
N GLU A 222 -6.89 -6.48 -14.14
CA GLU A 222 -7.40 -5.90 -15.39
C GLU A 222 -7.63 -4.39 -15.27
N PHE A 223 -8.19 -3.95 -14.15
CA PHE A 223 -8.42 -2.54 -13.88
C PHE A 223 -7.10 -1.75 -13.83
N MET A 224 -6.09 -2.23 -13.12
CA MET A 224 -4.78 -1.54 -13.00
C MET A 224 -4.10 -1.36 -14.37
N LYS A 225 -4.29 -2.29 -15.31
CA LYS A 225 -3.83 -2.12 -16.70
C LYS A 225 -4.59 -1.01 -17.43
N LYS A 226 -5.90 -0.90 -17.22
CA LYS A 226 -6.76 0.10 -17.85
C LYS A 226 -6.54 1.50 -17.28
N SER A 227 -6.33 1.62 -15.98
CA SER A 227 -6.08 2.91 -15.31
C SER A 227 -4.67 3.44 -15.55
N SER A 228 -3.72 2.60 -15.96
CA SER A 228 -2.38 3.01 -16.34
C SER A 228 -2.37 3.56 -17.78
N HIS A 229 -1.94 4.81 -17.93
CA HIS A 229 -1.87 5.45 -19.25
C HIS A 229 -0.94 4.66 -20.21
N PRO A 230 -1.37 4.36 -21.44
CA PRO A 230 -0.71 3.39 -22.32
C PRO A 230 0.71 3.79 -22.78
N LYS A 231 1.07 5.07 -22.69
CA LYS A 231 2.41 5.55 -23.07
C LYS A 231 3.30 5.77 -21.85
N THR A 232 2.74 6.29 -20.75
CA THR A 232 3.52 6.74 -19.59
C THR A 232 3.54 5.76 -18.43
N GLY A 233 2.55 4.86 -18.33
CA GLY A 233 2.34 4.01 -17.17
C GLY A 233 1.81 4.73 -15.94
N MET A 234 1.51 6.03 -16.02
CA MET A 234 0.95 6.83 -14.94
C MET A 234 -0.54 6.53 -14.75
N SER A 235 -0.98 6.40 -13.50
CA SER A 235 -2.38 6.28 -13.10
C SER A 235 -2.85 7.60 -12.47
N PRO A 236 -4.13 7.97 -12.57
CA PRO A 236 -4.68 9.07 -11.81
C PRO A 236 -4.83 8.69 -10.33
N GLU A 237 -5.07 9.67 -9.45
CA GLU A 237 -5.47 9.38 -8.07
C GLU A 237 -6.86 8.75 -8.03
N TYR A 238 -7.85 9.31 -8.76
CA TYR A 238 -9.20 8.75 -8.85
C TYR A 238 -9.52 8.35 -10.28
N ALA A 239 -10.16 7.20 -10.45
CA ALA A 239 -10.57 6.68 -11.73
C ALA A 239 -12.01 6.16 -11.71
N GLU A 240 -12.71 6.29 -12.83
CA GLU A 240 -13.94 5.58 -13.11
C GLU A 240 -13.66 4.06 -13.14
N PHE A 241 -14.67 3.23 -13.00
CA PHE A 241 -14.51 1.77 -13.01
C PHE A 241 -13.99 1.19 -14.35
N ASP A 242 -13.99 1.95 -15.41
CA ASP A 242 -13.38 1.57 -16.68
C ASP A 242 -11.89 1.93 -16.80
N GLY A 243 -11.35 2.62 -15.78
CA GLY A 243 -9.95 3.05 -15.69
C GLY A 243 -9.69 4.48 -16.17
N SER A 244 -10.68 5.18 -16.72
CA SER A 244 -10.52 6.59 -17.11
C SER A 244 -10.38 7.50 -15.91
N PRO A 245 -9.58 8.60 -15.97
CA PRO A 245 -9.44 9.53 -14.87
C PRO A 245 -10.76 10.23 -14.52
N VAL A 246 -11.03 10.40 -13.22
CA VAL A 246 -12.14 11.22 -12.72
C VAL A 246 -11.76 12.69 -12.85
N THR A 247 -12.36 13.38 -13.82
CA THR A 247 -12.07 14.80 -14.10
C THR A 247 -12.87 15.78 -13.26
N LYS A 248 -13.77 15.29 -12.41
CA LYS A 248 -14.56 16.13 -11.50
C LYS A 248 -13.63 16.87 -10.54
N VAL A 249 -13.89 18.15 -10.35
CA VAL A 249 -13.25 18.95 -9.30
C VAL A 249 -14.07 18.82 -8.02
N PHE A 250 -13.44 18.34 -6.96
CA PHE A 250 -14.02 18.24 -5.62
C PHE A 250 -13.69 19.50 -4.80
N GLU A 251 -14.30 19.66 -3.64
CA GLU A 251 -13.96 20.74 -2.70
C GLU A 251 -12.47 20.69 -2.26
N TRP A 252 -11.89 19.47 -2.24
CA TRP A 252 -10.49 19.24 -1.89
C TRP A 252 -9.53 19.18 -3.09
N GLY A 253 -10.00 19.41 -4.33
CA GLY A 253 -9.18 19.56 -5.51
C GLY A 253 -9.47 18.64 -6.69
N ARG A 254 -8.50 18.57 -7.62
CA ARG A 254 -8.48 17.67 -8.77
C ARG A 254 -7.70 16.40 -8.44
N HIS A 255 -8.17 15.26 -8.95
CA HIS A 255 -7.60 13.94 -8.66
C HIS A 255 -7.42 13.08 -9.94
N ASP A 256 -7.37 13.72 -11.10
CA ASP A 256 -7.08 13.11 -12.40
C ASP A 256 -5.57 13.16 -12.76
N TRP A 257 -4.73 13.56 -11.83
CA TRP A 257 -3.29 13.66 -11.98
C TRP A 257 -2.56 12.43 -11.44
N PHE A 258 -1.35 12.18 -11.97
CA PHE A 258 -0.38 11.32 -11.30
C PHE A 258 0.26 12.09 -10.14
N TYR A 259 -0.28 11.87 -8.96
CA TYR A 259 0.05 12.60 -7.74
C TYR A 259 -0.20 11.72 -6.50
N SER A 260 0.48 11.99 -5.41
CA SER A 260 0.27 11.41 -4.07
C SER A 260 -0.13 9.92 -4.06
N ASP A 261 -1.40 9.61 -3.93
CA ASP A 261 -1.92 8.24 -3.81
C ASP A 261 -1.62 7.38 -5.05
N ALA A 262 -1.65 7.98 -6.24
CA ALA A 262 -1.34 7.28 -7.49
C ALA A 262 0.06 6.63 -7.50
N TYR A 263 1.01 7.12 -6.71
CA TYR A 263 2.37 6.54 -6.62
C TYR A 263 2.34 5.08 -6.16
N ARG A 264 1.41 4.70 -5.28
CA ARG A 264 1.29 3.34 -4.74
C ARG A 264 1.00 2.29 -5.80
N THR A 265 0.40 2.67 -6.93
CA THR A 265 0.05 1.73 -8.01
C THR A 265 1.27 0.95 -8.52
N ALA A 266 2.43 1.61 -8.69
CA ALA A 266 3.65 0.94 -9.12
C ALA A 266 4.17 -0.07 -8.09
N ALA A 267 4.13 0.26 -6.81
CA ALA A 267 4.50 -0.62 -5.71
C ALA A 267 3.56 -1.84 -5.63
N ASN A 268 2.25 -1.61 -5.75
CA ASN A 268 1.24 -2.67 -5.74
C ASN A 268 1.47 -3.68 -6.87
N ILE A 269 1.75 -3.20 -8.09
CA ILE A 269 2.11 -4.06 -9.22
C ILE A 269 3.40 -4.82 -8.93
N GLY A 270 4.41 -4.15 -8.39
CA GLY A 270 5.68 -4.77 -8.04
C GLY A 270 5.51 -5.92 -7.06
N LEU A 271 4.75 -5.71 -5.99
CA LEU A 271 4.54 -6.70 -4.95
C LEU A 271 3.61 -7.84 -5.42
N ASP A 272 2.54 -7.54 -6.15
CA ASP A 272 1.65 -8.54 -6.75
C ASP A 272 2.43 -9.49 -7.65
N TYR A 273 3.26 -8.92 -8.54
CA TYR A 273 4.09 -9.74 -9.41
C TYR A 273 5.15 -10.54 -8.63
N ALA A 274 5.73 -9.93 -7.58
CA ALA A 274 6.69 -10.62 -6.72
C ALA A 274 6.11 -11.84 -6.01
N TRP A 275 4.85 -11.79 -5.62
CA TRP A 275 4.20 -12.87 -4.89
C TRP A 275 3.56 -13.92 -5.80
N PHE A 276 2.91 -13.50 -6.88
CA PHE A 276 2.03 -14.38 -7.66
C PHE A 276 2.44 -14.59 -9.12
N GLN A 277 3.14 -13.64 -9.76
CA GLN A 277 3.62 -13.74 -11.15
C GLN A 277 2.50 -14.05 -12.16
N THR A 278 1.29 -13.52 -11.91
CA THR A 278 0.10 -13.90 -12.66
C THR A 278 -0.19 -13.03 -13.88
N ASP A 279 0.17 -11.76 -13.85
CA ASP A 279 -0.13 -10.83 -14.94
C ASP A 279 1.12 -10.10 -15.44
N VAL A 280 1.56 -10.55 -16.60
CA VAL A 280 2.71 -9.98 -17.32
C VAL A 280 2.41 -8.57 -17.85
N GLY A 281 1.14 -8.30 -18.22
CA GLY A 281 0.76 -7.00 -18.78
C GLY A 281 0.96 -5.84 -17.81
N GLN A 282 0.82 -6.08 -16.51
CA GLN A 282 1.08 -5.08 -15.49
C GLN A 282 2.55 -4.62 -15.44
N THR A 283 3.49 -5.52 -15.75
CA THR A 283 4.92 -5.18 -15.73
C THR A 283 5.28 -4.09 -16.73
N GLN A 284 4.57 -4.05 -17.86
CA GLN A 284 4.77 -3.02 -18.88
C GLN A 284 4.34 -1.63 -18.38
N ALA A 285 3.30 -1.52 -17.55
CA ALA A 285 2.90 -0.24 -16.96
C ALA A 285 4.04 0.34 -16.10
N VAL A 286 4.66 -0.50 -15.27
CA VAL A 286 5.80 -0.08 -14.43
C VAL A 286 7.00 0.31 -15.29
N SER A 287 7.34 -0.47 -16.31
CA SER A 287 8.47 -0.17 -17.20
C SER A 287 8.28 1.19 -17.90
N ARG A 288 7.07 1.48 -18.37
CA ARG A 288 6.72 2.77 -18.96
C ARG A 288 6.80 3.91 -17.95
N LEU A 289 6.31 3.70 -16.74
CA LEU A 289 6.40 4.70 -15.65
C LEU A 289 7.85 5.03 -15.35
N GLN A 290 8.69 4.02 -15.16
CA GLN A 290 10.12 4.20 -14.90
C GLN A 290 10.82 4.95 -16.04
N TYR A 291 10.47 4.64 -17.30
CA TYR A 291 11.00 5.34 -18.47
C TYR A 291 10.51 6.79 -18.51
N THR A 292 9.23 7.04 -18.27
CA THR A 292 8.65 8.38 -18.29
C THR A 292 9.31 9.27 -17.24
N LEU A 293 9.45 8.80 -16.01
CA LEU A 293 10.05 9.57 -14.93
C LEU A 293 11.57 9.69 -15.06
N GLY A 294 12.26 8.60 -15.41
CA GLY A 294 13.73 8.54 -15.38
C GLY A 294 14.41 8.99 -16.68
N VAL A 295 13.70 9.01 -17.81
CA VAL A 295 14.27 9.35 -19.12
C VAL A 295 13.56 10.55 -19.72
N VAL A 296 12.26 10.51 -19.90
CA VAL A 296 11.49 11.59 -20.55
C VAL A 296 11.48 12.84 -19.67
N ASN A 297 11.16 12.68 -18.40
CA ASN A 297 11.06 13.77 -17.43
C ASN A 297 12.29 13.88 -16.50
N LYS A 298 13.45 13.41 -16.93
CA LYS A 298 14.67 13.37 -16.10
C LYS A 298 15.10 14.72 -15.52
N GLU A 299 14.75 15.83 -16.16
CA GLU A 299 15.04 17.19 -15.69
C GLU A 299 14.01 17.66 -14.64
N ASN A 300 12.86 16.99 -14.53
CA ASN A 300 11.78 17.31 -13.61
C ASN A 300 11.24 16.05 -12.90
N PRO A 301 12.10 15.27 -12.22
CA PRO A 301 11.75 13.92 -11.76
C PRO A 301 10.79 13.88 -10.56
N TYR A 302 10.55 15.02 -9.90
CA TYR A 302 9.74 15.12 -8.68
C TYR A 302 8.71 16.23 -8.78
N MET A 303 7.98 16.24 -9.89
CA MET A 303 6.87 17.16 -10.13
C MET A 303 5.53 16.41 -10.03
N THR A 304 4.45 17.16 -10.14
CA THR A 304 3.11 16.63 -10.41
C THR A 304 2.94 16.53 -11.93
N TYR A 305 2.23 15.50 -12.39
CA TYR A 305 2.07 15.24 -13.82
C TYR A 305 0.60 15.00 -14.16
N GLU A 306 0.18 15.44 -15.34
CA GLU A 306 -0.97 14.81 -16.01
C GLU A 306 -0.61 13.37 -16.34
N VAL A 307 -1.59 12.48 -16.43
CA VAL A 307 -1.32 11.06 -16.70
C VAL A 307 -0.63 10.80 -18.05
N ASP A 308 -0.73 11.73 -18.99
CA ASP A 308 -0.02 11.66 -20.29
C ASP A 308 1.47 12.02 -20.18
N GLY A 309 1.94 12.42 -19.01
CA GLY A 309 3.33 12.80 -18.72
C GLY A 309 3.63 14.29 -18.82
N THR A 310 2.62 15.14 -19.11
CA THR A 310 2.76 16.59 -19.09
C THR A 310 3.13 17.06 -17.69
N VAL A 311 4.24 17.78 -17.57
CA VAL A 311 4.74 18.29 -16.30
C VAL A 311 3.92 19.51 -15.88
N LEU A 312 3.33 19.48 -14.70
CA LEU A 312 2.66 20.62 -14.09
C LEU A 312 3.66 21.48 -13.31
N ASN A 313 3.38 22.78 -13.21
CA ASN A 313 4.23 23.69 -12.43
C ASN A 313 3.99 23.56 -10.91
N GLN A 314 4.08 22.31 -10.43
CA GLN A 314 3.87 21.96 -9.03
C GLN A 314 4.81 20.81 -8.66
N LYS A 315 5.59 20.97 -7.60
CA LYS A 315 6.43 19.91 -7.07
C LYS A 315 5.60 18.79 -6.46
N ALA A 316 6.09 17.56 -6.57
CA ALA A 316 5.53 16.43 -5.85
C ALA A 316 5.49 16.72 -4.35
N LEU A 317 4.34 16.48 -3.71
CA LEU A 317 4.20 16.63 -2.26
C LEU A 317 5.04 15.58 -1.51
N HIS A 318 5.15 14.37 -2.10
CA HIS A 318 5.80 13.20 -1.52
C HIS A 318 6.93 12.67 -2.44
N PRO A 319 8.04 13.41 -2.61
CA PRO A 319 9.09 13.05 -3.56
C PRO A 319 9.84 11.77 -3.19
N VAL A 320 9.98 11.47 -1.89
CA VAL A 320 10.62 10.24 -1.43
C VAL A 320 9.68 9.04 -1.63
N GLY A 321 8.38 9.21 -1.37
CA GLY A 321 7.36 8.22 -1.65
C GLY A 321 7.25 7.88 -3.14
N LEU A 322 7.25 8.89 -4.01
CA LEU A 322 7.29 8.71 -5.47
C LEU A 322 8.48 7.86 -5.90
N LEU A 323 9.67 8.18 -5.40
CA LEU A 323 10.88 7.44 -5.69
C LEU A 323 10.80 5.99 -5.17
N ALA A 324 10.36 5.82 -3.93
CA ALA A 324 10.28 4.52 -3.26
C ALA A 324 9.35 3.55 -4.00
N THR A 325 8.14 3.99 -4.33
CA THR A 325 7.15 3.18 -5.05
C THR A 325 7.57 2.87 -6.48
N THR A 326 8.20 3.83 -7.16
CA THR A 326 8.76 3.60 -8.50
C THR A 326 9.88 2.55 -8.46
N ALA A 327 10.74 2.59 -7.45
CA ALA A 327 11.79 1.60 -7.24
C ALA A 327 11.23 0.23 -6.85
N GLU A 328 10.21 0.17 -6.00
CA GLU A 328 9.53 -1.08 -5.62
C GLU A 328 8.90 -1.77 -6.84
N GLY A 329 8.35 -1.00 -7.77
CA GLY A 329 7.84 -1.50 -9.04
C GLY A 329 8.90 -2.29 -9.84
N SER A 330 10.19 -2.07 -9.62
CA SER A 330 11.28 -2.85 -10.25
C SER A 330 11.21 -4.35 -9.95
N LEU A 331 10.50 -4.75 -8.89
CA LEU A 331 10.20 -6.17 -8.60
C LEU A 331 9.48 -6.86 -9.77
N ALA A 332 8.59 -6.15 -10.45
CA ALA A 332 7.89 -6.67 -11.62
C ALA A 332 8.79 -6.74 -12.86
N VAL A 333 9.74 -5.82 -13.00
CA VAL A 333 10.60 -5.69 -14.19
C VAL A 333 11.80 -6.63 -14.13
N LEU A 334 12.33 -6.90 -12.94
CA LEU A 334 13.62 -7.60 -12.75
C LEU A 334 13.51 -9.11 -12.56
N LYS A 335 12.29 -9.66 -12.40
CA LYS A 335 12.14 -10.95 -11.72
C LYS A 335 12.10 -12.19 -12.59
N ASP A 336 11.97 -12.17 -13.90
CA ASP A 336 11.68 -13.46 -14.56
C ASP A 336 12.42 -13.77 -15.87
N PRO A 337 12.98 -15.02 -15.99
CA PRO A 337 13.43 -15.58 -17.25
C PRO A 337 12.35 -15.79 -18.32
N VAL A 338 11.10 -16.10 -17.92
CA VAL A 338 9.98 -16.34 -18.84
C VAL A 338 9.54 -15.06 -19.55
N GLN A 339 9.78 -13.90 -18.95
CA GLN A 339 9.46 -12.59 -19.53
C GLN A 339 10.63 -11.89 -20.20
N GLN A 340 11.78 -12.54 -20.34
CA GLN A 340 12.95 -11.93 -20.97
C GLN A 340 12.71 -11.44 -22.39
N GLU A 341 11.71 -11.98 -23.08
CA GLU A 341 11.30 -11.55 -24.42
C GLU A 341 10.45 -10.26 -24.40
N MET A 342 9.76 -9.96 -23.31
CA MET A 342 8.87 -8.78 -23.22
C MET A 342 9.55 -7.55 -22.62
N ILE A 343 10.60 -7.74 -21.82
CA ILE A 343 11.37 -6.66 -21.17
C ILE A 343 12.80 -6.71 -21.66
N ASN A 344 13.20 -5.67 -22.37
CA ASN A 344 14.53 -5.58 -22.94
C ASN A 344 15.61 -5.24 -21.89
N SER A 345 16.88 -5.32 -22.29
CA SER A 345 18.02 -5.04 -21.42
C SER A 345 18.04 -3.61 -20.87
N ALA A 346 17.62 -2.64 -21.67
CA ALA A 346 17.60 -1.22 -21.28
C ALA A 346 16.55 -0.97 -20.19
N GLU A 347 15.38 -1.62 -20.26
CA GLU A 347 14.35 -1.53 -19.23
C GLU A 347 14.84 -2.14 -17.91
N LYS A 348 15.56 -3.27 -17.96
CA LYS A 348 16.17 -3.89 -16.77
C LYS A 348 17.26 -3.01 -16.16
N GLU A 349 18.08 -2.38 -16.99
CA GLU A 349 19.12 -1.44 -16.52
C GLU A 349 18.48 -0.22 -15.85
N LEU A 350 17.42 0.31 -16.42
CA LEU A 350 16.66 1.43 -15.85
C LEU A 350 16.01 1.05 -14.52
N ALA A 351 15.39 -0.12 -14.43
CA ALA A 351 14.81 -0.62 -13.18
C ALA A 351 15.87 -0.75 -12.07
N LEU A 352 17.07 -1.23 -12.41
CA LEU A 352 18.18 -1.30 -11.46
C LEU A 352 18.74 0.08 -11.09
N TRP A 353 18.69 1.03 -11.99
CA TRP A 353 19.04 2.42 -11.70
C TRP A 353 18.06 3.02 -10.67
N TRP A 354 16.74 2.74 -10.78
CA TRP A 354 15.76 3.16 -9.80
C TRP A 354 16.01 2.53 -8.41
N VAL A 355 16.32 1.24 -8.36
CA VAL A 355 16.70 0.55 -7.11
C VAL A 355 17.95 1.17 -6.48
N LYS A 356 18.97 1.48 -7.29
CA LYS A 356 20.18 2.17 -6.80
C LYS A 356 19.86 3.56 -6.27
N LYS A 357 19.06 4.33 -7.00
CA LYS A 357 18.62 5.67 -6.61
C LYS A 357 17.88 5.63 -5.27
N PHE A 358 17.01 4.66 -5.09
CA PHE A 358 16.32 4.42 -3.83
C PHE A 358 17.28 4.09 -2.69
N TRP A 359 18.25 3.21 -2.93
CA TRP A 359 19.28 2.89 -1.94
C TRP A 359 20.08 4.13 -1.50
N GLU A 360 20.35 5.05 -2.38
CA GLU A 360 21.08 6.30 -2.10
C GLU A 360 20.21 7.38 -1.42
N THR A 361 18.90 7.19 -1.37
CA THR A 361 17.96 8.17 -0.82
C THR A 361 17.70 7.88 0.66
N PRO A 362 17.81 8.87 1.56
CA PRO A 362 17.45 8.71 2.97
C PRO A 362 15.94 8.80 3.18
N LEU A 363 15.48 8.42 4.39
CA LEU A 363 14.14 8.79 4.86
C LEU A 363 13.94 10.30 4.79
N ARG A 364 12.70 10.71 4.52
CA ARG A 364 12.33 12.11 4.61
C ARG A 364 12.32 12.57 6.06
N THR A 365 12.78 13.78 6.32
CA THR A 365 12.77 14.42 7.64
C THR A 365 11.73 15.55 7.71
N GLY A 366 11.38 15.96 8.92
CA GLY A 366 10.50 17.09 9.18
C GLY A 366 9.00 16.77 9.03
N LYS A 367 8.20 17.83 8.94
CA LYS A 367 6.75 17.78 9.11
C LYS A 367 6.04 16.83 8.11
N ARG A 368 6.50 16.73 6.87
CA ARG A 368 5.84 15.97 5.81
C ARG A 368 6.42 14.56 5.60
N ARG A 369 7.04 13.98 6.65
CA ARG A 369 7.72 12.69 6.56
C ARG A 369 6.81 11.45 6.57
N TYR A 370 5.58 11.58 7.05
CA TYR A 370 4.68 10.45 7.30
C TYR A 370 4.48 9.55 6.07
N TYR A 371 3.81 10.04 5.05
CA TYR A 371 3.46 9.24 3.87
C TYR A 371 4.71 8.75 3.11
N ASP A 372 5.68 9.65 2.91
CA ASP A 372 6.95 9.30 2.27
C ASP A 372 7.66 8.13 2.98
N ASN A 373 7.72 8.17 4.32
CA ASN A 373 8.47 7.17 5.08
C ASN A 373 7.71 5.85 5.23
N CYS A 374 6.37 5.87 5.24
CA CYS A 374 5.58 4.64 5.15
C CYS A 374 5.87 3.91 3.83
N LEU A 375 5.78 4.60 2.70
CA LEU A 375 6.07 4.03 1.38
C LEU A 375 7.53 3.59 1.25
N TYR A 376 8.46 4.36 1.82
CA TYR A 376 9.88 4.01 1.86
C TYR A 376 10.12 2.69 2.59
N MET A 377 9.51 2.50 3.76
CA MET A 377 9.65 1.27 4.54
C MET A 377 9.14 0.04 3.78
N PHE A 378 7.98 0.14 3.13
CA PHE A 378 7.44 -0.95 2.31
C PHE A 378 8.36 -1.28 1.13
N ALA A 379 8.80 -0.28 0.40
CA ALA A 379 9.73 -0.46 -0.71
C ALA A 379 11.05 -1.11 -0.26
N PHE A 380 11.57 -0.69 0.90
CA PHE A 380 12.79 -1.29 1.45
C PHE A 380 12.58 -2.77 1.79
N LEU A 381 11.51 -3.10 2.51
CA LEU A 381 11.19 -4.49 2.86
C LEU A 381 10.98 -5.36 1.62
N ALA A 382 10.27 -4.86 0.62
CA ALA A 382 9.99 -5.58 -0.62
C ALA A 382 11.27 -5.85 -1.42
N LEU A 383 12.10 -4.82 -1.63
CA LEU A 383 13.36 -4.93 -2.37
C LEU A 383 14.42 -5.75 -1.62
N ALA A 384 14.40 -5.76 -0.28
CA ALA A 384 15.23 -6.60 0.56
C ALA A 384 14.72 -8.05 0.67
N GLY A 385 13.56 -8.39 0.06
CA GLY A 385 12.93 -9.71 0.16
C GLY A 385 12.38 -10.04 1.55
N LYS A 386 12.09 -9.03 2.33
CA LYS A 386 11.57 -9.11 3.70
C LYS A 386 10.07 -8.85 3.81
N TYR A 387 9.41 -8.37 2.76
CA TYR A 387 7.96 -8.28 2.69
C TYR A 387 7.42 -9.65 2.22
N ARG A 388 6.89 -10.43 3.17
CA ARG A 388 6.57 -11.86 3.00
C ARG A 388 5.10 -12.14 3.23
N ILE A 389 4.65 -13.24 2.64
CA ILE A 389 3.39 -13.91 3.03
C ILE A 389 3.71 -14.77 4.25
N TRP A 390 3.02 -14.55 5.33
CA TRP A 390 3.12 -15.31 6.59
C TRP A 390 2.00 -16.35 6.69
#